data_c6dbd042fcf794a4e6040b855425a191
#
_entry.id   c6dbd042fcf794a4e6040b855425a191
#
_cell.length_a   1.000
_cell.length_b   1.000
_cell.length_c   1.000
_cell.angle_alpha   90.00
_cell.angle_beta   90.00
_cell.angle_gamma   90.00
#
_symmetry.space_group_name_H-M   'P 1'
#
loop_
_entity.id
_entity.type
_entity.pdbx_description
1 polymer ?
#
loop_
_entity_poly.entity_id
_entity_poly.type
_entity_poly.pdbx_seq_one_letter_code
_entity_poly.pdbx_strand_id
1 'polypeptide(L)'
;MRAKNRKKPLKPKDNCAENSPDPSNLPRLFLLIGGFFGLVMLLLTPPFQVPDEHDHFFRAVMISSGQFMAKSYPFSETERQKAPPKYLKGKGGVVPVSIPYTTRKVNHKLPFHPENKQQLGDLKDMLALPLHMKGMPEVFINTSAGGYAPVLYLPAVLVIAAGKLINLSPLWLMYLGRLANLMVFLSLIYWTLKIAPTGKWIIFLLALMPMSLFLAPSLSIDGLIIASSLLLTATLLDLGRNNQKPVGQRAWFIVPGTLTILALGKVVYCPLIMLIFLSPKTIFGKDRSRLYLFTGSLGLAAISYFTWHWFTSTTGTATITNIPFDYTNFQAKDKLMPLLNSKKQLQFLLHYPSAIFTILNRTMQEQGGHYFESFIGLLGWLDTRLPVWIYISYPIALIVGALGTHPTGNRILVEKTLLTLIWAVCSGAILMGFYLLATPVGNAIIGGIQGRYFIPTALPLLLIFNFGFRRPIKTNHPLTVHLTSIWPAFYTCIVLLTTIFTIWDRYY
;
A
#
# COMPACT_ATOMS: atom_id res chain seq x y z
N MET A 1 76.34 -17.39 -13.88
CA MET A 1 74.99 -17.22 -14.52
C MET A 1 74.01 -18.18 -13.90
N ARG A 2 73.15 -17.70 -12.99
CA ARG A 2 72.02 -18.45 -12.38
C ARG A 2 70.75 -17.78 -12.76
N ALA A 3 69.96 -18.44 -13.62
CA ALA A 3 68.64 -17.96 -14.03
C ALA A 3 67.67 -18.15 -12.87
N LYS A 4 67.05 -17.04 -12.39
CA LYS A 4 65.94 -17.02 -11.42
C LYS A 4 64.61 -17.33 -12.14
N ASN A 5 64.09 -18.55 -12.00
CA ASN A 5 62.72 -18.91 -12.36
C ASN A 5 61.75 -18.17 -11.43
N ARG A 6 61.11 -17.08 -11.92
CA ARG A 6 59.95 -16.47 -11.30
C ARG A 6 58.70 -17.30 -11.63
N LYS A 7 58.22 -18.08 -10.67
CA LYS A 7 56.86 -18.68 -10.73
C LYS A 7 55.84 -17.57 -10.73
N LYS A 8 55.00 -17.46 -11.78
CA LYS A 8 53.83 -16.63 -11.83
C LYS A 8 52.85 -17.05 -10.72
N PRO A 9 52.24 -16.12 -9.98
CA PRO A 9 51.21 -16.47 -9.02
C PRO A 9 50.00 -17.04 -9.76
N LEU A 10 49.56 -18.24 -9.37
CA LEU A 10 48.30 -18.84 -9.80
C LEU A 10 47.16 -17.95 -9.34
N LYS A 11 46.39 -17.39 -10.29
CA LYS A 11 45.10 -16.75 -10.02
C LYS A 11 44.19 -17.82 -9.40
N PRO A 12 43.52 -17.54 -8.28
CA PRO A 12 42.45 -18.41 -7.80
C PRO A 12 41.38 -18.51 -8.88
N LYS A 13 41.11 -19.71 -9.36
CA LYS A 13 39.94 -20.00 -10.16
C LYS A 13 38.72 -19.91 -9.21
N ASP A 14 38.03 -18.77 -9.23
CA ASP A 14 36.70 -18.63 -8.65
C ASP A 14 35.67 -19.37 -9.52
N ASN A 15 35.76 -20.71 -9.53
CA ASN A 15 34.78 -21.58 -10.20
C ASN A 15 33.62 -21.99 -9.28
N CYS A 16 33.20 -21.15 -8.33
CA CYS A 16 32.10 -21.45 -7.41
C CYS A 16 30.86 -20.53 -7.61
N ALA A 17 30.80 -19.75 -8.71
CA ALA A 17 29.70 -18.80 -8.93
C ALA A 17 28.61 -19.23 -9.95
N GLU A 18 28.77 -20.44 -10.56
CA GLU A 18 27.97 -20.75 -11.77
C GLU A 18 26.68 -21.56 -11.55
N ASN A 19 26.27 -21.92 -10.34
CA ASN A 19 25.07 -22.75 -10.13
C ASN A 19 24.02 -22.18 -9.16
N SER A 20 24.00 -20.87 -8.89
CA SER A 20 22.80 -20.24 -8.33
C SER A 20 21.87 -19.87 -9.48
N PRO A 21 20.55 -20.19 -9.42
CA PRO A 21 19.62 -19.79 -10.46
C PRO A 21 19.70 -18.27 -10.61
N ASP A 22 19.87 -17.87 -11.85
CA ASP A 22 20.08 -16.48 -12.23
C ASP A 22 18.90 -15.62 -11.74
N PRO A 23 19.08 -14.74 -10.73
CA PRO A 23 18.04 -13.87 -10.23
C PRO A 23 17.62 -12.81 -11.26
N SER A 24 18.21 -12.81 -12.48
CA SER A 24 17.90 -11.88 -13.56
C SER A 24 16.47 -12.04 -14.10
N ASN A 25 15.90 -13.24 -14.01
CA ASN A 25 14.56 -13.56 -14.52
C ASN A 25 13.44 -13.31 -13.50
N LEU A 26 13.73 -13.11 -12.21
CA LEU A 26 12.71 -12.92 -11.17
C LEU A 26 11.76 -11.73 -11.43
N PRO A 27 12.23 -10.55 -11.90
CA PRO A 27 11.32 -9.46 -12.24
C PRO A 27 10.34 -9.81 -13.38
N ARG A 28 10.76 -10.60 -14.36
CA ARG A 28 9.90 -11.07 -15.46
C ARG A 28 8.89 -12.10 -14.95
N LEU A 29 9.32 -13.04 -14.12
CA LEU A 29 8.45 -14.03 -13.48
C LEU A 29 7.37 -13.35 -12.61
N PHE A 30 7.77 -12.31 -11.87
CA PHE A 30 6.82 -11.48 -11.12
C PHE A 30 5.78 -10.85 -12.04
N LEU A 31 6.18 -10.25 -13.17
CA LEU A 31 5.23 -9.65 -14.11
C LEU A 31 4.24 -10.67 -14.70
N LEU A 32 4.71 -11.87 -15.00
CA LEU A 32 3.84 -12.94 -15.51
C LEU A 32 2.81 -13.37 -14.46
N ILE A 33 3.26 -13.71 -13.26
CA ILE A 33 2.36 -14.18 -12.19
C ILE A 33 1.49 -13.03 -11.68
N GLY A 34 2.08 -11.90 -11.33
CA GLY A 34 1.35 -10.73 -10.81
C GLY A 34 0.42 -10.12 -11.85
N GLY A 35 0.81 -10.10 -13.13
CA GLY A 35 -0.03 -9.63 -14.22
C GLY A 35 -1.24 -10.54 -14.41
N PHE A 36 -1.02 -11.85 -14.54
CA PHE A 36 -2.12 -12.82 -14.73
C PHE A 36 -3.09 -12.79 -13.52
N PHE A 37 -2.60 -13.04 -12.31
CA PHE A 37 -3.45 -13.09 -11.12
C PHE A 37 -4.03 -11.72 -10.76
N GLY A 38 -3.28 -10.63 -10.99
CA GLY A 38 -3.79 -9.27 -10.79
C GLY A 38 -4.94 -8.94 -11.72
N LEU A 39 -4.87 -9.33 -13.01
CA LEU A 39 -5.98 -9.17 -13.96
C LEU A 39 -7.18 -10.03 -13.58
N VAL A 40 -6.97 -11.28 -13.16
CA VAL A 40 -8.05 -12.12 -12.68
C VAL A 40 -8.73 -11.51 -11.46
N MET A 41 -7.96 -11.03 -10.48
CA MET A 41 -8.51 -10.36 -9.29
C MET A 41 -9.22 -9.04 -9.64
N LEU A 42 -8.71 -8.28 -10.62
CA LEU A 42 -9.35 -7.06 -11.12
C LEU A 42 -10.78 -7.33 -11.60
N LEU A 43 -10.97 -8.40 -12.35
CA LEU A 43 -12.25 -8.76 -12.95
C LEU A 43 -13.16 -9.49 -11.96
N LEU A 44 -12.60 -10.41 -11.17
CA LEU A 44 -13.35 -11.30 -10.31
C LEU A 44 -13.80 -10.62 -9.00
N THR A 45 -12.99 -9.68 -8.47
CA THR A 45 -13.42 -8.92 -7.30
C THR A 45 -14.54 -7.98 -7.70
N PRO A 46 -15.77 -8.16 -7.16
CA PRO A 46 -16.87 -7.29 -7.56
C PRO A 46 -16.54 -5.81 -7.34
N PRO A 47 -17.16 -4.92 -8.09
CA PRO A 47 -16.96 -3.48 -7.92
C PRO A 47 -17.18 -3.04 -6.48
N PHE A 48 -16.26 -2.23 -5.97
CA PHE A 48 -16.34 -1.62 -4.63
C PHE A 48 -16.33 -2.60 -3.45
N GLN A 49 -15.85 -3.85 -3.67
CA GLN A 49 -15.65 -4.82 -2.59
C GLN A 49 -14.25 -4.73 -1.94
N VAL A 50 -13.37 -3.87 -2.43
CA VAL A 50 -12.19 -3.47 -1.67
C VAL A 50 -12.60 -2.37 -0.67
N PRO A 51 -12.16 -2.42 0.60
CA PRO A 51 -12.58 -1.44 1.61
C PRO A 51 -12.30 -0.01 1.18
N ASP A 52 -13.29 0.85 1.36
CA ASP A 52 -13.26 2.28 1.02
C ASP A 52 -13.08 2.60 -0.50
N GLU A 53 -13.10 1.61 -1.41
CA GLU A 53 -12.82 1.81 -2.85
C GLU A 53 -13.79 2.80 -3.51
N HIS A 54 -15.06 2.83 -3.12
CA HIS A 54 -16.03 3.78 -3.65
C HIS A 54 -15.66 5.22 -3.31
N ASP A 55 -15.17 5.50 -2.10
CA ASP A 55 -14.69 6.81 -1.69
C ASP A 55 -13.48 7.27 -2.52
N HIS A 56 -12.56 6.34 -2.77
CA HIS A 56 -11.41 6.58 -3.65
C HIS A 56 -11.84 6.80 -5.11
N PHE A 57 -12.87 6.09 -5.58
CA PHE A 57 -13.45 6.33 -6.90
C PHE A 57 -14.08 7.72 -7.01
N PHE A 58 -14.90 8.11 -6.05
CA PHE A 58 -15.47 9.46 -6.01
C PHE A 58 -14.36 10.52 -6.04
N ARG A 59 -13.32 10.33 -5.24
CA ARG A 59 -12.17 11.24 -5.22
C ARG A 59 -11.48 11.34 -6.58
N ALA A 60 -11.22 10.21 -7.24
CA ALA A 60 -10.60 10.18 -8.57
C ALA A 60 -11.48 10.88 -9.63
N VAL A 61 -12.82 10.65 -9.60
CA VAL A 61 -13.77 11.32 -10.48
C VAL A 61 -13.78 12.84 -10.24
N MET A 62 -13.79 13.29 -8.99
CA MET A 62 -13.72 14.73 -8.66
C MET A 62 -12.44 15.37 -9.21
N ILE A 63 -11.28 14.73 -8.99
CA ILE A 63 -10.00 15.23 -9.48
C ILE A 63 -9.99 15.28 -11.03
N SER A 64 -10.51 14.26 -11.70
CA SER A 64 -10.61 14.22 -13.17
C SER A 64 -11.55 15.30 -13.75
N SER A 65 -12.39 15.91 -12.90
CA SER A 65 -13.26 17.06 -13.23
C SER A 65 -12.67 18.41 -12.79
N GLY A 66 -11.39 18.46 -12.42
CA GLY A 66 -10.72 19.68 -11.94
C GLY A 66 -11.02 20.05 -10.48
N GLN A 67 -11.76 19.23 -9.73
CA GLN A 67 -12.04 19.45 -8.32
C GLN A 67 -10.88 18.89 -7.46
N PHE A 68 -9.72 19.57 -7.51
CA PHE A 68 -8.51 19.12 -6.80
C PHE A 68 -8.66 19.14 -5.28
N MET A 69 -9.50 20.00 -4.73
CA MET A 69 -9.76 20.12 -3.31
C MET A 69 -11.20 19.74 -2.99
N ALA A 70 -11.37 18.80 -2.06
CA ALA A 70 -12.70 18.50 -1.52
C ALA A 70 -13.17 19.64 -0.61
N LYS A 71 -14.44 20.06 -0.76
CA LYS A 71 -15.07 21.16 -0.05
C LYS A 71 -16.22 20.67 0.82
N SER A 72 -16.67 21.48 1.77
CA SER A 72 -17.90 21.22 2.52
C SER A 72 -19.11 21.60 1.70
N TYR A 73 -20.24 20.89 1.89
CA TYR A 73 -21.51 21.26 1.26
C TYR A 73 -22.10 22.52 1.92
N PRO A 74 -22.67 23.44 1.15
CA PRO A 74 -23.26 24.67 1.66
C PRO A 74 -24.70 24.46 2.22
N PHE A 75 -24.82 23.68 3.29
CA PHE A 75 -26.10 23.45 3.96
C PHE A 75 -26.72 24.78 4.39
N SER A 76 -28.01 24.98 4.08
CA SER A 76 -28.82 26.03 4.66
C SER A 76 -29.03 25.80 6.16
N GLU A 77 -29.46 26.84 6.91
CA GLU A 77 -29.67 26.72 8.35
C GLU A 77 -30.71 25.64 8.71
N THR A 78 -31.78 25.55 7.92
CA THR A 78 -32.81 24.51 8.07
C THR A 78 -32.33 23.12 7.75
N GLU A 79 -31.44 22.95 6.77
CA GLU A 79 -30.82 21.67 6.45
C GLU A 79 -29.79 21.25 7.51
N ARG A 80 -29.04 22.20 8.08
CA ARG A 80 -28.09 21.94 9.19
C ARG A 80 -28.75 21.35 10.41
N GLN A 81 -29.96 21.84 10.73
CA GLN A 81 -30.71 21.30 11.87
C GLN A 81 -31.24 19.89 11.64
N LYS A 82 -31.49 19.50 10.39
CA LYS A 82 -32.01 18.17 10.01
C LYS A 82 -30.91 17.19 9.62
N ALA A 83 -29.77 17.69 9.11
CA ALA A 83 -28.71 16.83 8.64
C ALA A 83 -27.94 16.19 9.81
N PRO A 84 -27.67 14.88 9.76
CA PRO A 84 -26.79 14.23 10.73
C PRO A 84 -25.42 14.93 10.82
N PRO A 85 -24.84 15.08 12.03
CA PRO A 85 -23.59 15.81 12.25
C PRO A 85 -22.42 15.38 11.36
N LYS A 86 -22.41 14.15 10.92
CA LYS A 86 -21.41 13.57 10.02
C LYS A 86 -21.36 14.24 8.65
N TYR A 87 -22.51 14.61 8.09
CA TYR A 87 -22.57 15.28 6.79
C TYR A 87 -22.11 16.72 6.87
N LEU A 88 -22.34 17.36 8.03
CA LEU A 88 -21.94 18.75 8.27
C LEU A 88 -20.42 18.93 8.30
N LYS A 89 -19.67 17.88 8.72
CA LYS A 89 -18.20 17.87 8.81
C LYS A 89 -17.54 17.23 7.59
N GLY A 90 -18.32 16.58 6.73
CA GLY A 90 -17.81 15.88 5.55
C GLY A 90 -17.29 16.85 4.50
N LYS A 91 -16.29 16.41 3.74
CA LYS A 91 -15.80 17.10 2.55
C LYS A 91 -16.01 16.21 1.32
N GLY A 92 -16.32 16.85 0.20
CA GLY A 92 -16.62 16.13 -1.03
C GLY A 92 -16.57 17.04 -2.24
N GLY A 93 -17.38 16.71 -3.23
CA GLY A 93 -17.51 17.47 -4.45
C GLY A 93 -18.71 17.03 -5.28
N VAL A 94 -18.83 17.63 -6.45
CA VAL A 94 -19.93 17.43 -7.37
C VAL A 94 -19.57 16.33 -8.38
N VAL A 95 -20.48 15.38 -8.56
CA VAL A 95 -20.34 14.29 -9.54
C VAL A 95 -21.65 14.03 -10.25
N PRO A 96 -21.66 13.47 -11.48
CA PRO A 96 -22.88 12.98 -12.11
C PRO A 96 -23.61 11.97 -11.21
N VAL A 97 -24.93 12.05 -11.13
CA VAL A 97 -25.75 11.14 -10.29
C VAL A 97 -25.58 9.67 -10.65
N SER A 98 -25.20 9.37 -11.90
CA SER A 98 -24.87 8.01 -12.36
C SER A 98 -23.74 7.35 -11.54
N ILE A 99 -22.79 8.14 -11.01
CA ILE A 99 -21.68 7.67 -10.19
C ILE A 99 -22.16 7.00 -8.89
N PRO A 100 -22.82 7.74 -7.95
CA PRO A 100 -23.33 7.12 -6.73
C PRO A 100 -24.44 6.11 -7.01
N TYR A 101 -25.24 6.29 -8.06
CA TYR A 101 -26.25 5.33 -8.45
C TYR A 101 -25.63 3.98 -8.80
N THR A 102 -24.62 3.96 -9.69
CA THR A 102 -23.87 2.73 -10.04
C THR A 102 -23.27 2.08 -8.81
N THR A 103 -22.60 2.88 -7.96
CA THR A 103 -21.95 2.36 -6.74
C THR A 103 -22.95 1.64 -5.84
N ARG A 104 -24.13 2.24 -5.62
CA ARG A 104 -25.19 1.62 -4.79
C ARG A 104 -25.75 0.36 -5.43
N LYS A 105 -26.02 0.41 -6.74
CA LYS A 105 -26.66 -0.69 -7.46
C LYS A 105 -25.80 -1.96 -7.42
N VAL A 106 -24.50 -1.84 -7.74
CA VAL A 106 -23.60 -2.99 -7.80
C VAL A 106 -23.10 -3.46 -6.42
N ASN A 107 -23.14 -2.59 -5.41
CA ASN A 107 -22.65 -2.88 -4.05
C ASN A 107 -23.78 -3.29 -3.09
N HIS A 108 -25.01 -3.38 -3.58
CA HIS A 108 -26.21 -3.56 -2.76
C HIS A 108 -26.10 -4.86 -1.91
N LYS A 109 -26.06 -4.67 -0.59
CA LYS A 109 -26.04 -5.76 0.42
C LYS A 109 -24.88 -6.78 0.31
N LEU A 110 -23.82 -6.48 -0.42
CA LEU A 110 -22.65 -7.37 -0.47
C LEU A 110 -21.73 -7.23 0.75
N PRO A 111 -21.34 -5.98 1.18
CA PRO A 111 -20.44 -5.82 2.32
C PRO A 111 -21.03 -6.40 3.60
N PHE A 112 -20.25 -7.21 4.32
CA PHE A 112 -20.60 -7.86 5.58
C PHE A 112 -21.78 -8.85 5.50
N HIS A 113 -22.22 -9.22 4.31
CA HIS A 113 -23.30 -10.16 4.04
C HIS A 113 -22.80 -11.31 3.17
N PRO A 114 -22.10 -12.32 3.75
CA PRO A 114 -21.51 -13.42 2.99
C PRO A 114 -22.54 -14.30 2.28
N GLU A 115 -23.79 -14.27 2.72
CA GLU A 115 -24.91 -14.95 2.09
C GLU A 115 -25.34 -14.34 0.76
N ASN A 116 -25.00 -13.07 0.50
CA ASN A 116 -25.40 -12.38 -0.73
C ASN A 116 -24.33 -12.54 -1.82
N LYS A 117 -24.81 -12.74 -3.06
CA LYS A 117 -24.00 -12.91 -4.27
C LYS A 117 -24.13 -11.73 -5.20
N GLN A 118 -23.12 -11.52 -6.03
CA GLN A 118 -23.12 -10.46 -7.04
C GLN A 118 -24.13 -10.76 -8.14
N GLN A 119 -25.02 -9.81 -8.38
CA GLN A 119 -26.00 -9.93 -9.46
C GLN A 119 -25.36 -9.52 -10.78
N LEU A 120 -25.18 -10.47 -11.70
CA LEU A 120 -24.58 -10.22 -13.02
C LEU A 120 -25.44 -9.29 -13.90
N GLY A 121 -26.78 -9.33 -13.72
CA GLY A 121 -27.70 -8.40 -14.36
C GLY A 121 -27.40 -6.95 -14.01
N ASP A 122 -27.20 -6.66 -12.71
CA ASP A 122 -26.84 -5.31 -12.23
C ASP A 122 -25.51 -4.82 -12.82
N LEU A 123 -24.51 -5.70 -12.96
CA LEU A 123 -23.25 -5.35 -13.62
C LEU A 123 -23.47 -4.99 -15.08
N LYS A 124 -24.24 -5.80 -15.83
CA LYS A 124 -24.56 -5.56 -17.24
C LYS A 124 -25.28 -4.22 -17.43
N ASP A 125 -26.29 -3.96 -16.61
CA ASP A 125 -27.05 -2.71 -16.67
C ASP A 125 -26.16 -1.49 -16.41
N MET A 126 -25.28 -1.58 -15.40
CA MET A 126 -24.37 -0.47 -15.04
C MET A 126 -23.20 -0.30 -16.03
N LEU A 127 -22.80 -1.34 -16.76
CA LEU A 127 -21.85 -1.21 -17.87
C LEU A 127 -22.48 -0.45 -19.08
N ALA A 128 -23.79 -0.58 -19.27
CA ALA A 128 -24.51 0.12 -20.33
C ALA A 128 -24.94 1.55 -19.94
N LEU A 129 -24.93 1.90 -18.64
CA LEU A 129 -25.40 3.20 -18.13
C LEU A 129 -24.42 4.31 -18.52
N PRO A 130 -24.79 5.33 -19.34
CA PRO A 130 -23.89 6.42 -19.68
C PRO A 130 -23.56 7.29 -18.46
N LEU A 131 -22.37 7.90 -18.44
CA LEU A 131 -21.94 8.78 -17.37
C LEU A 131 -22.88 9.99 -17.22
N HIS A 132 -23.16 10.66 -18.35
CA HIS A 132 -24.09 11.79 -18.40
C HIS A 132 -25.36 11.39 -19.16
N MET A 133 -26.49 11.50 -18.48
CA MET A 133 -27.81 11.26 -19.05
C MET A 133 -28.56 12.59 -19.16
N LYS A 134 -29.28 12.81 -20.27
CA LYS A 134 -30.13 14.02 -20.47
C LYS A 134 -31.14 14.12 -19.33
N GLY A 135 -31.20 15.28 -18.68
CA GLY A 135 -32.13 15.56 -17.58
C GLY A 135 -31.77 14.98 -16.21
N MET A 136 -30.65 14.27 -16.09
CA MET A 136 -30.16 13.79 -14.78
C MET A 136 -29.27 14.84 -14.12
N PRO A 137 -29.52 15.16 -12.83
CA PRO A 137 -28.75 16.18 -12.11
C PRO A 137 -27.35 15.68 -11.76
N GLU A 138 -26.47 16.65 -11.52
CA GLU A 138 -25.28 16.39 -10.71
C GLU A 138 -25.67 16.39 -9.23
N VAL A 139 -24.90 15.68 -8.42
CA VAL A 139 -25.11 15.59 -6.97
C VAL A 139 -23.81 15.88 -6.23
N PHE A 140 -23.93 16.47 -5.05
CA PHE A 140 -22.79 16.61 -4.16
C PHE A 140 -22.69 15.39 -3.25
N ILE A 141 -21.50 14.79 -3.21
CA ILE A 141 -21.22 13.60 -2.40
C ILE A 141 -20.01 13.82 -1.49
N ASN A 142 -20.15 13.46 -0.22
CA ASN A 142 -19.02 13.40 0.71
C ASN A 142 -18.17 12.16 0.44
N THR A 143 -16.86 12.28 0.67
CA THR A 143 -15.92 11.16 0.59
C THR A 143 -14.91 11.19 1.74
N SER A 144 -14.65 10.04 2.34
CA SER A 144 -13.59 9.86 3.34
C SER A 144 -12.18 10.07 2.74
N ALA A 145 -12.07 9.92 1.42
CA ALA A 145 -10.83 10.10 0.66
C ALA A 145 -10.53 11.57 0.29
N GLY A 146 -11.41 12.53 0.67
CA GLY A 146 -11.29 13.95 0.31
C GLY A 146 -9.99 14.62 0.75
N GLY A 147 -9.37 14.13 1.83
CA GLY A 147 -8.11 14.66 2.35
C GLY A 147 -6.85 14.24 1.59
N TYR A 148 -6.90 13.21 0.76
CA TYR A 148 -5.73 12.73 0.04
C TYR A 148 -5.34 13.63 -1.15
N ALA A 149 -4.02 13.76 -1.37
CA ALA A 149 -3.47 14.59 -2.43
C ALA A 149 -3.75 14.01 -3.83
N PRO A 150 -4.06 14.85 -4.84
CA PRO A 150 -4.39 14.42 -6.19
C PRO A 150 -3.33 13.54 -6.87
N VAL A 151 -2.06 13.76 -6.58
CA VAL A 151 -0.93 13.00 -7.15
C VAL A 151 -1.01 11.51 -6.88
N LEU A 152 -1.65 11.11 -5.77
CA LEU A 152 -1.81 9.70 -5.39
C LEU A 152 -2.81 8.96 -6.29
N TYR A 153 -3.69 9.69 -6.96
CA TYR A 153 -4.71 9.17 -7.86
C TYR A 153 -4.35 9.33 -9.33
N LEU A 154 -3.18 9.90 -9.64
CA LEU A 154 -2.80 10.28 -11.00
C LEU A 154 -3.01 9.15 -12.04
N PRO A 155 -2.64 7.88 -11.78
CA PRO A 155 -2.86 6.81 -12.74
C PRO A 155 -4.35 6.62 -13.09
N ALA A 156 -5.21 6.53 -12.08
CA ALA A 156 -6.65 6.38 -12.27
C ALA A 156 -7.29 7.63 -12.87
N VAL A 157 -6.88 8.82 -12.43
CA VAL A 157 -7.42 10.12 -12.92
C VAL A 157 -7.20 10.29 -14.41
N LEU A 158 -6.02 9.94 -14.93
CA LEU A 158 -5.71 10.07 -16.36
C LEU A 158 -6.65 9.23 -17.24
N VAL A 159 -6.87 7.97 -16.88
CA VAL A 159 -7.76 7.08 -17.64
C VAL A 159 -9.23 7.42 -17.45
N ILE A 160 -9.63 7.84 -16.24
CA ILE A 160 -10.99 8.33 -15.97
C ILE A 160 -11.28 9.60 -16.79
N ALA A 161 -10.34 10.56 -16.83
CA ALA A 161 -10.49 11.77 -17.62
C ALA A 161 -10.67 11.46 -19.11
N ALA A 162 -9.84 10.54 -19.67
CA ALA A 162 -9.96 10.09 -21.03
C ALA A 162 -11.31 9.38 -21.31
N GLY A 163 -11.74 8.49 -20.41
CA GLY A 163 -13.02 7.78 -20.54
C GLY A 163 -14.25 8.71 -20.47
N LYS A 164 -14.16 9.79 -19.70
CA LYS A 164 -15.22 10.81 -19.64
C LYS A 164 -15.41 11.54 -20.97
N LEU A 165 -14.36 11.76 -21.76
CA LEU A 165 -14.45 12.41 -23.06
C LEU A 165 -15.34 11.63 -24.05
N ILE A 166 -15.42 10.32 -23.91
CA ILE A 166 -16.27 9.44 -24.72
C ILE A 166 -17.48 8.92 -23.98
N ASN A 167 -17.84 9.57 -22.86
CA ASN A 167 -19.02 9.28 -22.05
C ASN A 167 -19.15 7.81 -21.60
N LEU A 168 -18.01 7.17 -21.24
CA LEU A 168 -18.02 5.81 -20.70
C LEU A 168 -18.83 5.71 -19.41
N SER A 169 -19.47 4.56 -19.18
CA SER A 169 -20.22 4.33 -17.95
C SER A 169 -19.34 4.45 -16.70
N PRO A 170 -19.90 4.80 -15.55
CA PRO A 170 -19.17 4.84 -14.28
C PRO A 170 -18.43 3.53 -13.98
N LEU A 171 -19.04 2.41 -14.35
CA LEU A 171 -18.47 1.09 -14.09
C LEU A 171 -17.24 0.82 -14.98
N TRP A 172 -17.26 1.22 -16.27
CA TRP A 172 -16.07 1.18 -17.12
C TRP A 172 -14.97 2.09 -16.61
N LEU A 173 -15.30 3.32 -16.14
CA LEU A 173 -14.30 4.22 -15.55
C LEU A 173 -13.62 3.60 -14.33
N MET A 174 -14.38 2.89 -13.49
CA MET A 174 -13.86 2.17 -12.32
C MET A 174 -12.89 1.06 -12.75
N TYR A 175 -13.27 0.18 -13.72
CA TYR A 175 -12.39 -0.89 -14.19
C TYR A 175 -11.12 -0.37 -14.88
N LEU A 176 -11.20 0.70 -15.66
CA LEU A 176 -10.03 1.34 -16.26
C LEU A 176 -9.10 1.93 -15.18
N GLY A 177 -9.67 2.56 -14.14
CA GLY A 177 -8.91 3.05 -13.01
C GLY A 177 -8.20 1.93 -12.24
N ARG A 178 -8.87 0.79 -12.01
CA ARG A 178 -8.27 -0.43 -11.45
C ARG A 178 -7.11 -0.93 -12.28
N LEU A 179 -7.28 -0.99 -13.60
CA LEU A 179 -6.22 -1.43 -14.52
C LEU A 179 -5.00 -0.50 -14.45
N ALA A 180 -5.21 0.81 -14.48
CA ALA A 180 -4.13 1.78 -14.39
C ALA A 180 -3.33 1.63 -13.08
N ASN A 181 -4.00 1.46 -11.95
CA ASN A 181 -3.35 1.24 -10.66
C ASN A 181 -2.57 -0.08 -10.62
N LEU A 182 -3.14 -1.17 -11.17
CA LEU A 182 -2.44 -2.46 -11.30
C LEU A 182 -1.16 -2.32 -12.13
N MET A 183 -1.21 -1.62 -13.26
CA MET A 183 -0.04 -1.40 -14.13
C MET A 183 1.06 -0.63 -13.41
N VAL A 184 0.71 0.40 -12.63
CA VAL A 184 1.67 1.14 -11.82
C VAL A 184 2.27 0.27 -10.72
N PHE A 185 1.45 -0.49 -9.99
CA PHE A 185 1.93 -1.44 -8.97
C PHE A 185 2.93 -2.44 -9.56
N LEU A 186 2.57 -3.11 -10.65
CA LEU A 186 3.43 -4.08 -11.33
C LEU A 186 4.76 -3.45 -11.79
N SER A 187 4.69 -2.23 -12.34
CA SER A 187 5.87 -1.51 -12.80
C SER A 187 6.81 -1.15 -11.66
N LEU A 188 6.29 -0.61 -10.55
CA LEU A 188 7.08 -0.24 -9.39
C LEU A 188 7.74 -1.47 -8.74
N ILE A 189 7.02 -2.59 -8.58
CA ILE A 189 7.59 -3.82 -8.02
C ILE A 189 8.61 -4.45 -8.97
N TYR A 190 8.37 -4.41 -10.30
CA TYR A 190 9.37 -4.86 -11.27
C TYR A 190 10.70 -4.12 -11.10
N TRP A 191 10.65 -2.79 -11.00
CA TRP A 191 11.84 -1.98 -10.75
C TRP A 191 12.45 -2.24 -9.37
N THR A 192 11.61 -2.45 -8.35
CA THR A 192 12.05 -2.84 -7.00
C THR A 192 12.89 -4.12 -7.05
N LEU A 193 12.40 -5.17 -7.72
CA LEU A 193 13.10 -6.44 -7.87
C LEU A 193 14.39 -6.31 -8.69
N LYS A 194 14.45 -5.39 -9.66
CA LYS A 194 15.68 -5.09 -10.41
C LYS A 194 16.73 -4.40 -9.55
N ILE A 195 16.32 -3.45 -8.73
CA ILE A 195 17.22 -2.61 -7.92
C ILE A 195 17.65 -3.35 -6.66
N ALA A 196 16.76 -4.15 -6.05
CA ALA A 196 17.00 -4.81 -4.76
C ALA A 196 18.31 -5.62 -4.75
N PRO A 197 19.26 -5.29 -3.85
CA PRO A 197 20.54 -6.00 -3.76
C PRO A 197 20.40 -7.33 -3.02
N THR A 198 19.37 -7.44 -2.18
CA THR A 198 19.05 -8.60 -1.33
C THR A 198 17.55 -8.67 -1.09
N GLY A 199 17.05 -9.80 -0.55
CA GLY A 199 15.65 -9.96 -0.19
C GLY A 199 14.68 -10.01 -1.37
N LYS A 200 15.13 -10.30 -2.60
CA LYS A 200 14.29 -10.35 -3.80
C LYS A 200 13.10 -11.29 -3.64
N TRP A 201 13.31 -12.47 -3.02
CA TRP A 201 12.22 -13.42 -2.75
C TRP A 201 11.23 -12.91 -1.69
N ILE A 202 11.71 -12.16 -0.70
CA ILE A 202 10.82 -11.51 0.27
C ILE A 202 9.94 -10.48 -0.43
N ILE A 203 10.54 -9.63 -1.29
CA ILE A 203 9.82 -8.63 -2.08
C ILE A 203 8.80 -9.30 -2.99
N PHE A 204 9.19 -10.39 -3.66
CA PHE A 204 8.30 -11.17 -4.52
C PHE A 204 7.10 -11.72 -3.74
N LEU A 205 7.34 -12.36 -2.59
CA LEU A 205 6.28 -12.90 -1.73
C LEU A 205 5.39 -11.77 -1.17
N LEU A 206 5.96 -10.67 -0.67
CA LEU A 206 5.18 -9.54 -0.16
C LEU A 206 4.32 -8.89 -1.24
N ALA A 207 4.83 -8.74 -2.45
CA ALA A 207 4.10 -8.12 -3.55
C ALA A 207 2.98 -9.02 -4.10
N LEU A 208 3.18 -10.36 -4.08
CA LEU A 208 2.19 -11.34 -4.51
C LEU A 208 1.37 -11.94 -3.35
N MET A 209 1.55 -11.42 -2.14
CA MET A 209 0.70 -11.80 -1.01
C MET A 209 -0.77 -11.50 -1.32
N PRO A 210 -1.72 -12.38 -0.95
CA PRO A 210 -3.13 -12.18 -1.29
C PRO A 210 -3.64 -10.77 -1.04
N MET A 211 -3.36 -10.19 0.16
CA MET A 211 -3.77 -8.81 0.47
C MET A 211 -3.11 -7.78 -0.45
N SER A 212 -1.81 -7.90 -0.73
CA SER A 212 -1.10 -6.95 -1.59
C SER A 212 -1.66 -6.95 -3.02
N LEU A 213 -1.87 -8.16 -3.57
CA LEU A 213 -2.37 -8.31 -4.94
C LEU A 213 -3.87 -8.00 -5.06
N PHE A 214 -4.66 -8.17 -3.98
CA PHE A 214 -6.05 -7.74 -3.90
C PHE A 214 -6.18 -6.20 -3.90
N LEU A 215 -5.26 -5.50 -3.22
CA LEU A 215 -5.25 -4.04 -3.17
C LEU A 215 -4.68 -3.40 -4.45
N ALA A 216 -3.76 -4.09 -5.15
CA ALA A 216 -3.05 -3.55 -6.32
C ALA A 216 -3.98 -3.07 -7.45
N PRO A 217 -5.02 -3.81 -7.89
CA PRO A 217 -5.97 -3.36 -8.90
C PRO A 217 -7.10 -2.48 -8.34
N SER A 218 -7.09 -2.11 -7.07
CA SER A 218 -8.14 -1.27 -6.50
C SER A 218 -7.89 0.22 -6.75
N LEU A 219 -8.93 1.03 -6.59
CA LEU A 219 -8.81 2.49 -6.63
C LEU A 219 -8.25 3.08 -5.33
N SER A 220 -8.06 2.24 -4.28
CA SER A 220 -7.37 2.64 -3.06
C SER A 220 -5.91 3.02 -3.35
N ILE A 221 -5.38 3.96 -2.59
CA ILE A 221 -3.97 4.33 -2.65
C ILE A 221 -3.03 3.26 -2.05
N ASP A 222 -3.57 2.23 -1.37
CA ASP A 222 -2.77 1.27 -0.62
C ASP A 222 -1.79 0.49 -1.49
N GLY A 223 -2.19 0.09 -2.71
CA GLY A 223 -1.30 -0.56 -3.68
C GLY A 223 -0.09 0.31 -4.02
N LEU A 224 -0.30 1.61 -4.28
CA LEU A 224 0.76 2.57 -4.56
C LEU A 224 1.69 2.76 -3.34
N ILE A 225 1.14 2.84 -2.13
CA ILE A 225 1.90 2.98 -0.88
C ILE A 225 2.78 1.76 -0.64
N ILE A 226 2.24 0.54 -0.79
CA ILE A 226 3.00 -0.72 -0.66
C ILE A 226 4.16 -0.73 -1.67
N ALA A 227 3.88 -0.51 -2.95
CA ALA A 227 4.90 -0.54 -4.00
C ALA A 227 5.98 0.53 -3.80
N SER A 228 5.58 1.76 -3.43
CA SER A 228 6.51 2.87 -3.17
C SER A 228 7.40 2.62 -1.94
N SER A 229 6.87 2.01 -0.87
CA SER A 229 7.65 1.67 0.32
C SER A 229 8.69 0.59 0.04
N LEU A 230 8.32 -0.44 -0.74
CA LEU A 230 9.25 -1.49 -1.16
C LEU A 230 10.34 -0.93 -2.08
N LEU A 231 9.99 -0.04 -3.02
CA LEU A 231 10.93 0.61 -3.93
C LEU A 231 11.90 1.52 -3.17
N LEU A 232 11.41 2.34 -2.24
CA LEU A 232 12.25 3.18 -1.38
C LEU A 232 13.23 2.32 -0.58
N THR A 233 12.72 1.30 0.11
CA THR A 233 13.54 0.38 0.92
C THR A 233 14.60 -0.31 0.07
N ALA A 234 14.25 -0.87 -1.08
CA ALA A 234 15.19 -1.53 -1.98
C ALA A 234 16.26 -0.57 -2.50
N THR A 235 15.89 0.65 -2.87
CA THR A 235 16.83 1.68 -3.36
C THR A 235 17.82 2.08 -2.26
N LEU A 236 17.37 2.28 -1.03
CA LEU A 236 18.23 2.65 0.09
C LEU A 236 19.16 1.50 0.50
N LEU A 237 18.70 0.25 0.42
CA LEU A 237 19.55 -0.93 0.64
C LEU A 237 20.60 -1.10 -0.46
N ASP A 238 20.26 -0.79 -1.72
CA ASP A 238 21.22 -0.82 -2.83
C ASP A 238 22.34 0.21 -2.61
N LEU A 239 22.02 1.40 -2.16
CA LEU A 239 23.00 2.39 -1.74
C LEU A 239 23.87 1.89 -0.57
N GLY A 240 23.31 1.10 0.33
CA GLY A 240 24.03 0.48 1.47
C GLY A 240 25.08 -0.54 1.05
N ARG A 241 24.83 -1.29 -0.03
CA ARG A 241 25.71 -2.37 -0.51
C ARG A 241 26.80 -1.91 -1.48
N ASN A 242 26.57 -0.80 -2.18
CA ASN A 242 27.41 -0.40 -3.31
C ASN A 242 28.67 0.36 -2.86
N ASN A 243 29.69 -0.36 -2.36
CA ASN A 243 30.93 0.21 -1.80
C ASN A 243 31.87 0.88 -2.83
N GLN A 244 31.63 0.79 -4.14
CA GLN A 244 32.60 1.18 -5.16
C GLN A 244 32.05 2.07 -6.29
N LYS A 245 30.74 2.20 -6.44
CA LYS A 245 30.16 3.03 -7.51
C LYS A 245 29.54 4.30 -6.94
N PRO A 246 29.75 5.45 -7.58
CA PRO A 246 29.05 6.68 -7.19
C PRO A 246 27.53 6.48 -7.19
N VAL A 247 26.84 7.23 -6.32
CA VAL A 247 25.37 7.25 -6.29
C VAL A 247 24.85 7.60 -7.68
N GLY A 248 24.12 6.66 -8.30
CA GLY A 248 23.54 6.87 -9.61
C GLY A 248 22.46 7.97 -9.57
N GLN A 249 22.31 8.71 -10.68
CA GLN A 249 21.29 9.76 -10.81
C GLN A 249 19.88 9.28 -10.43
N ARG A 250 19.57 8.01 -10.67
CA ARG A 250 18.26 7.41 -10.35
C ARG A 250 17.85 7.55 -8.88
N ALA A 251 18.81 7.41 -7.94
CA ALA A 251 18.51 7.54 -6.51
C ALA A 251 18.03 8.95 -6.13
N TRP A 252 18.56 9.99 -6.82
CA TRP A 252 18.17 11.38 -6.60
C TRP A 252 16.73 11.72 -7.05
N PHE A 253 16.09 10.85 -7.83
CA PHE A 253 14.68 10.96 -8.21
C PHE A 253 13.80 9.97 -7.44
N ILE A 254 14.22 8.70 -7.32
CA ILE A 254 13.42 7.66 -6.68
C ILE A 254 13.23 7.94 -5.19
N VAL A 255 14.31 8.32 -4.46
CA VAL A 255 14.22 8.54 -3.01
C VAL A 255 13.28 9.70 -2.65
N PRO A 256 13.47 10.94 -3.18
CA PRO A 256 12.54 12.02 -2.86
C PRO A 256 11.14 11.80 -3.41
N GLY A 257 11.00 11.22 -4.61
CA GLY A 257 9.69 10.96 -5.22
C GLY A 257 8.87 9.95 -4.41
N THR A 258 9.44 8.79 -4.06
CA THR A 258 8.74 7.78 -3.26
C THR A 258 8.47 8.27 -1.84
N LEU A 259 9.41 8.99 -1.21
CA LEU A 259 9.20 9.57 0.12
C LEU A 259 8.06 10.59 0.12
N THR A 260 7.96 11.42 -0.92
CA THR A 260 6.85 12.38 -1.07
C THR A 260 5.51 11.67 -1.25
N ILE A 261 5.45 10.58 -2.04
CA ILE A 261 4.24 9.74 -2.16
C ILE A 261 3.83 9.18 -0.79
N LEU A 262 4.79 8.66 -0.02
CA LEU A 262 4.52 8.12 1.32
C LEU A 262 4.06 9.23 2.28
N ALA A 263 4.67 10.41 2.24
CA ALA A 263 4.28 11.52 3.10
C ALA A 263 2.85 12.01 2.81
N LEU A 264 2.51 12.19 1.53
CA LEU A 264 1.18 12.64 1.10
C LEU A 264 0.09 11.58 1.29
N GLY A 265 0.44 10.29 1.23
CA GLY A 265 -0.49 9.20 1.43
C GLY A 265 -0.60 8.77 2.89
N LYS A 266 0.51 8.36 3.48
CA LYS A 266 0.58 7.86 4.87
C LYS A 266 1.95 8.20 5.47
N VAL A 267 2.06 9.37 6.08
CA VAL A 267 3.30 9.95 6.65
C VAL A 267 4.04 9.03 7.63
N VAL A 268 3.33 8.08 8.24
CA VAL A 268 3.88 7.10 9.20
C VAL A 268 4.99 6.21 8.61
N TYR A 269 5.13 6.15 7.28
CA TYR A 269 6.19 5.38 6.61
C TYR A 269 7.43 6.23 6.25
N CYS A 270 7.41 7.54 6.49
CA CYS A 270 8.57 8.41 6.23
C CYS A 270 9.85 8.00 6.99
N PRO A 271 9.80 7.37 8.17
CA PRO A 271 11.01 6.89 8.84
C PRO A 271 11.84 5.88 8.02
N LEU A 272 11.27 5.24 6.97
CA LEU A 272 12.01 4.37 6.05
C LEU A 272 13.23 5.07 5.43
N ILE A 273 13.20 6.41 5.27
CA ILE A 273 14.35 7.19 4.76
C ILE A 273 15.61 7.02 5.61
N MET A 274 15.48 6.67 6.89
CA MET A 274 16.62 6.48 7.79
C MET A 274 17.52 5.32 7.35
N LEU A 275 17.05 4.40 6.49
CA LEU A 275 17.88 3.36 5.89
C LEU A 275 19.06 3.92 5.08
N ILE A 276 19.01 5.19 4.67
CA ILE A 276 20.13 5.87 3.99
C ILE A 276 21.40 5.87 4.84
N PHE A 277 21.27 5.80 6.18
CA PHE A 277 22.42 5.79 7.09
C PHE A 277 23.20 4.46 7.08
N LEU A 278 22.63 3.40 6.48
CA LEU A 278 23.37 2.16 6.19
C LEU A 278 24.37 2.34 5.05
N SER A 279 24.20 3.36 4.22
CA SER A 279 25.04 3.63 3.06
C SER A 279 26.43 4.13 3.47
N PRO A 280 27.54 3.59 2.90
CA PRO A 280 28.87 4.11 3.16
C PRO A 280 29.01 5.54 2.62
N LYS A 281 29.72 6.40 3.35
CA LYS A 281 29.95 7.80 2.93
C LYS A 281 30.70 7.87 1.60
N THR A 282 31.57 6.92 1.33
CA THR A 282 32.47 6.85 0.16
C THR A 282 31.74 6.89 -1.18
N ILE A 283 30.54 6.31 -1.28
CA ILE A 283 29.77 6.25 -2.54
C ILE A 283 29.20 7.61 -2.96
N PHE A 284 29.14 8.57 -2.03
CA PHE A 284 28.57 9.91 -2.28
C PHE A 284 29.62 10.92 -2.80
N GLY A 285 30.89 10.52 -2.93
CA GLY A 285 32.00 11.35 -3.42
C GLY A 285 32.36 12.51 -2.49
N LYS A 286 31.40 13.37 -2.16
CA LYS A 286 31.53 14.42 -1.15
C LYS A 286 30.78 14.02 0.11
N ASP A 287 31.37 14.17 1.27
CA ASP A 287 30.79 13.77 2.58
C ASP A 287 29.35 14.29 2.82
N ARG A 288 29.03 15.45 2.23
CA ARG A 288 27.73 16.11 2.39
C ARG A 288 26.63 15.60 1.46
N SER A 289 26.95 14.88 0.37
CA SER A 289 25.95 14.46 -0.62
C SER A 289 24.90 13.49 -0.04
N ARG A 290 25.31 12.61 0.89
CA ARG A 290 24.37 11.75 1.62
C ARG A 290 23.40 12.58 2.47
N LEU A 291 23.92 13.60 3.15
CA LEU A 291 23.10 14.51 3.95
C LEU A 291 22.16 15.31 3.06
N TYR A 292 22.60 15.76 1.89
CA TYR A 292 21.74 16.49 0.94
C TYR A 292 20.63 15.60 0.39
N LEU A 293 20.90 14.33 0.05
CA LEU A 293 19.86 13.41 -0.38
C LEU A 293 18.84 13.15 0.75
N PHE A 294 19.31 12.97 1.98
CA PHE A 294 18.44 12.80 3.16
C PHE A 294 17.60 14.05 3.43
N THR A 295 18.25 15.19 3.66
CA THR A 295 17.57 16.44 4.06
C THR A 295 16.73 17.01 2.94
N GLY A 296 17.21 16.93 1.68
CA GLY A 296 16.46 17.37 0.51
C GLY A 296 15.21 16.54 0.27
N SER A 297 15.31 15.21 0.39
CA SER A 297 14.13 14.33 0.28
C SER A 297 13.14 14.57 1.41
N LEU A 298 13.61 14.68 2.65
CA LEU A 298 12.76 14.95 3.81
C LEU A 298 12.12 16.34 3.72
N GLY A 299 12.90 17.35 3.30
CA GLY A 299 12.41 18.70 3.08
C GLY A 299 11.31 18.77 2.02
N LEU A 300 11.53 18.13 0.86
CA LEU A 300 10.53 18.06 -0.19
C LEU A 300 9.24 17.37 0.29
N ALA A 301 9.38 16.23 0.96
CA ALA A 301 8.25 15.48 1.52
C ALA A 301 7.49 16.31 2.58
N ALA A 302 8.20 16.98 3.48
CA ALA A 302 7.62 17.83 4.51
C ALA A 302 6.91 19.05 3.91
N ILE A 303 7.56 19.77 2.99
CA ILE A 303 6.96 20.90 2.29
C ILE A 303 5.67 20.46 1.57
N SER A 304 5.73 19.36 0.81
CA SER A 304 4.55 18.81 0.11
C SER A 304 3.43 18.46 1.07
N TYR A 305 3.73 17.77 2.18
CA TYR A 305 2.77 17.38 3.20
C TYR A 305 2.12 18.59 3.87
N PHE A 306 2.92 19.52 4.39
CA PHE A 306 2.38 20.69 5.11
C PHE A 306 1.63 21.64 4.17
N THR A 307 2.12 21.87 2.95
CA THR A 307 1.43 22.67 1.93
C THR A 307 0.07 22.03 1.60
N TRP A 308 0.04 20.71 1.33
CA TRP A 308 -1.22 20.02 1.06
C TRP A 308 -2.18 20.06 2.25
N HIS A 309 -1.67 19.81 3.45
CA HIS A 309 -2.49 19.86 4.66
C HIS A 309 -3.04 21.27 4.94
N TRP A 310 -2.22 22.30 4.72
CA TRP A 310 -2.67 23.69 4.83
C TRP A 310 -3.80 23.99 3.84
N PHE A 311 -3.64 23.66 2.57
CA PHE A 311 -4.70 23.83 1.58
C PHE A 311 -5.97 23.09 1.96
N THR A 312 -5.90 21.84 2.37
CA THR A 312 -7.07 21.06 2.76
C THR A 312 -7.73 21.55 4.04
N SER A 313 -6.99 22.14 4.99
CA SER A 313 -7.54 22.71 6.22
C SER A 313 -8.23 24.05 6.00
N THR A 314 -7.76 24.84 5.03
CA THR A 314 -8.33 26.17 4.68
C THR A 314 -9.44 26.09 3.65
N THR A 315 -9.73 24.91 3.09
CA THR A 315 -10.81 24.74 2.11
C THR A 315 -12.17 25.04 2.76
N GLY A 316 -12.85 26.04 2.24
CA GLY A 316 -14.18 26.45 2.70
C GLY A 316 -15.32 25.60 2.13
N THR A 317 -16.48 26.21 2.14
CA THR A 317 -17.72 25.66 1.57
C THR A 317 -17.69 25.71 0.04
N ALA A 318 -18.32 24.77 -0.63
CA ALA A 318 -18.46 24.78 -2.07
C ALA A 318 -19.38 25.93 -2.52
N THR A 319 -18.96 26.63 -3.58
CA THR A 319 -19.82 27.67 -4.22
C THR A 319 -20.68 26.95 -5.26
N ILE A 320 -21.79 26.37 -4.81
CA ILE A 320 -22.75 25.64 -5.65
C ILE A 320 -24.16 26.10 -5.32
N THR A 321 -25.01 26.20 -6.34
CA THR A 321 -26.42 26.52 -6.22
C THR A 321 -27.24 25.41 -6.86
N ASN A 322 -28.35 25.02 -6.21
CA ASN A 322 -29.30 24.04 -6.73
C ASN A 322 -28.76 22.63 -7.02
N ILE A 323 -27.61 22.23 -6.44
CA ILE A 323 -27.11 20.88 -6.55
C ILE A 323 -27.48 20.11 -5.28
N PRO A 324 -28.28 19.03 -5.38
CA PRO A 324 -28.72 18.27 -4.23
C PRO A 324 -27.57 17.52 -3.57
N PHE A 325 -27.67 17.37 -2.24
CA PHE A 325 -26.73 16.54 -1.47
C PHE A 325 -27.18 15.08 -1.48
N ASP A 326 -26.25 14.17 -1.74
CA ASP A 326 -26.51 12.73 -1.65
C ASP A 326 -26.32 12.22 -0.21
N TYR A 327 -27.43 11.96 0.49
CA TYR A 327 -27.46 11.42 1.85
C TYR A 327 -27.27 9.92 1.93
N THR A 328 -27.16 9.23 0.81
CA THR A 328 -27.17 7.76 0.77
C THR A 328 -25.79 7.12 0.96
N ASN A 329 -24.72 7.92 0.87
CA ASN A 329 -23.35 7.43 1.13
C ASN A 329 -23.09 7.34 2.64
N PHE A 330 -23.62 6.27 3.27
CA PHE A 330 -23.52 6.04 4.70
C PHE A 330 -22.46 4.98 5.00
N GLN A 331 -21.52 5.29 5.89
CA GLN A 331 -20.59 4.32 6.45
C GLN A 331 -20.83 4.13 7.96
N ALA A 332 -20.65 2.90 8.45
CA ALA A 332 -20.79 2.58 9.88
C ALA A 332 -19.83 3.39 10.79
N LYS A 333 -18.67 3.80 10.26
CA LYS A 333 -17.70 4.70 10.93
C LYS A 333 -18.32 6.01 11.39
N ASP A 334 -19.38 6.47 10.74
CA ASP A 334 -20.02 7.75 11.03
C ASP A 334 -20.68 7.80 12.41
N LYS A 335 -21.06 6.64 12.98
CA LYS A 335 -21.63 6.56 14.34
C LYS A 335 -20.62 6.91 15.44
N LEU A 336 -19.32 6.71 15.20
CA LEU A 336 -18.24 6.97 16.15
C LEU A 336 -17.72 8.42 16.07
N MET A 337 -17.96 9.14 14.99
CA MET A 337 -17.44 10.49 14.79
C MET A 337 -17.71 11.50 15.95
N PRO A 338 -18.90 11.51 16.58
CA PRO A 338 -19.15 12.42 17.70
C PRO A 338 -18.27 12.16 18.93
N LEU A 339 -17.74 10.93 19.05
CA LEU A 339 -16.93 10.47 20.18
C LEU A 339 -15.43 10.69 19.96
N LEU A 340 -15.02 11.07 18.74
CA LEU A 340 -13.62 11.27 18.37
C LEU A 340 -13.19 12.69 18.73
N ASN A 341 -12.12 12.79 19.53
CA ASN A 341 -11.50 14.07 19.87
C ASN A 341 -9.99 13.87 20.16
N SER A 342 -9.16 14.12 19.15
CA SER A 342 -7.71 13.90 19.22
C SER A 342 -7.05 14.70 20.34
N LYS A 343 -7.52 15.93 20.62
CA LYS A 343 -6.97 16.79 21.68
C LYS A 343 -7.25 16.20 23.06
N LYS A 344 -8.50 15.80 23.32
CA LYS A 344 -8.87 15.14 24.59
C LYS A 344 -8.19 13.78 24.73
N GLN A 345 -8.03 13.04 23.63
CA GLN A 345 -7.34 11.75 23.61
C GLN A 345 -5.86 11.90 23.99
N LEU A 346 -5.18 12.93 23.46
CA LEU A 346 -3.80 13.25 23.82
C LEU A 346 -3.71 13.67 25.29
N GLN A 347 -4.63 14.50 25.78
CA GLN A 347 -4.70 14.89 27.18
C GLN A 347 -4.87 13.69 28.09
N PHE A 348 -5.73 12.73 27.72
CA PHE A 348 -5.89 11.47 28.45
C PHE A 348 -4.57 10.71 28.59
N LEU A 349 -3.81 10.54 27.50
CA LEU A 349 -2.51 9.86 27.54
C LEU A 349 -1.47 10.62 28.38
N LEU A 350 -1.49 11.94 28.35
CA LEU A 350 -0.58 12.77 29.18
C LEU A 350 -0.90 12.68 30.67
N HIS A 351 -2.18 12.55 31.05
CA HIS A 351 -2.59 12.36 32.42
C HIS A 351 -2.35 10.92 32.94
N TYR A 352 -2.50 9.94 32.05
CA TYR A 352 -2.37 8.52 32.38
C TYR A 352 -1.36 7.82 31.46
N PRO A 353 -0.06 8.14 31.52
CA PRO A 353 0.93 7.61 30.55
C PRO A 353 1.08 6.09 30.61
N SER A 354 0.86 5.46 31.78
CA SER A 354 0.87 3.99 31.92
C SER A 354 -0.29 3.29 31.21
N ALA A 355 -1.39 4.01 30.93
CA ALA A 355 -2.53 3.45 30.21
C ALA A 355 -2.15 2.94 28.81
N ILE A 356 -1.09 3.50 28.19
CA ILE A 356 -0.64 3.06 26.85
C ILE A 356 -0.27 1.58 26.84
N PHE A 357 0.38 1.06 27.88
CA PHE A 357 0.74 -0.36 27.95
C PHE A 357 -0.50 -1.26 28.07
N THR A 358 -1.48 -0.85 28.86
CA THR A 358 -2.75 -1.58 29.02
C THR A 358 -3.54 -1.58 27.71
N ILE A 359 -3.61 -0.42 27.04
CA ILE A 359 -4.31 -0.27 25.75
C ILE A 359 -3.65 -1.15 24.67
N LEU A 360 -2.32 -1.10 24.55
CA LEU A 360 -1.58 -1.92 23.60
C LEU A 360 -1.78 -3.42 23.86
N ASN A 361 -1.66 -3.85 25.13
CA ASN A 361 -1.82 -5.24 25.49
C ASN A 361 -3.24 -5.74 25.18
N ARG A 362 -4.28 -5.01 25.60
CA ARG A 362 -5.68 -5.35 25.27
C ARG A 362 -5.93 -5.36 23.77
N THR A 363 -5.43 -4.35 23.05
CA THR A 363 -5.57 -4.29 21.58
C THR A 363 -4.96 -5.53 20.92
N MET A 364 -3.76 -5.96 21.36
CA MET A 364 -3.11 -7.15 20.80
C MET A 364 -3.86 -8.43 21.16
N GLN A 365 -4.38 -8.55 22.39
CA GLN A 365 -5.16 -9.70 22.81
C GLN A 365 -6.47 -9.83 22.03
N GLU A 366 -7.19 -8.73 21.84
CA GLU A 366 -8.52 -8.76 21.21
C GLU A 366 -8.49 -8.64 19.67
N GLN A 367 -7.53 -7.91 19.12
CA GLN A 367 -7.48 -7.59 17.68
C GLN A 367 -6.27 -8.21 16.96
N GLY A 368 -5.31 -8.79 17.68
CA GLY A 368 -4.07 -9.31 17.08
C GLY A 368 -4.33 -10.37 16.01
N GLY A 369 -5.30 -11.26 16.23
CA GLY A 369 -5.73 -12.25 15.21
C GLY A 369 -6.25 -11.58 13.95
N HIS A 370 -7.11 -10.58 14.10
CA HIS A 370 -7.64 -9.80 12.97
C HIS A 370 -6.53 -9.05 12.21
N TYR A 371 -5.53 -8.47 12.92
CA TYR A 371 -4.39 -7.83 12.27
C TYR A 371 -3.55 -8.83 11.49
N PHE A 372 -3.33 -10.01 12.04
CA PHE A 372 -2.60 -11.07 11.38
C PHE A 372 -3.31 -11.58 10.12
N GLU A 373 -4.60 -11.88 10.21
CA GLU A 373 -5.41 -12.30 9.07
C GLU A 373 -5.46 -11.22 7.98
N SER A 374 -5.70 -9.96 8.36
CA SER A 374 -5.79 -8.84 7.41
C SER A 374 -4.43 -8.36 6.89
N PHE A 375 -3.30 -8.79 7.47
CA PHE A 375 -1.98 -8.65 6.87
C PHE A 375 -1.80 -9.57 5.67
N ILE A 376 -2.19 -10.85 5.80
CA ILE A 376 -1.99 -11.88 4.77
C ILE A 376 -3.09 -11.81 3.70
N GLY A 377 -4.38 -11.75 4.12
CA GLY A 377 -5.49 -11.81 3.18
C GLY A 377 -6.85 -11.98 3.85
N LEU A 378 -7.33 -10.96 4.54
CA LEU A 378 -8.75 -10.86 4.89
C LEU A 378 -9.41 -9.96 3.85
N LEU A 379 -10.04 -10.57 2.86
CA LEU A 379 -10.50 -9.92 1.64
C LEU A 379 -11.93 -9.35 1.79
N GLY A 380 -12.47 -8.84 0.69
CA GLY A 380 -13.77 -8.18 0.73
C GLY A 380 -13.74 -6.95 1.64
N TRP A 381 -14.83 -6.69 2.31
CA TRP A 381 -14.91 -5.68 3.37
C TRP A 381 -14.34 -6.18 4.71
N LEU A 382 -13.27 -6.98 4.67
CA LEU A 382 -12.67 -7.71 5.79
C LEU A 382 -13.62 -8.80 6.32
N ASP A 383 -14.40 -9.38 5.44
CA ASP A 383 -15.43 -10.39 5.70
C ASP A 383 -15.17 -11.72 4.99
N THR A 384 -14.15 -11.78 4.13
CA THR A 384 -13.81 -12.95 3.32
C THR A 384 -12.48 -13.54 3.78
N ARG A 385 -12.54 -14.58 4.61
CA ARG A 385 -11.37 -15.28 5.13
C ARG A 385 -10.83 -16.27 4.10
N LEU A 386 -9.51 -16.36 4.02
CA LEU A 386 -8.82 -17.41 3.29
C LEU A 386 -8.79 -18.72 4.11
N PRO A 387 -8.54 -19.88 3.47
CA PRO A 387 -8.31 -21.12 4.19
C PRO A 387 -7.16 -21.03 5.21
N VAL A 388 -7.33 -21.64 6.38
CA VAL A 388 -6.43 -21.54 7.53
C VAL A 388 -4.97 -21.88 7.19
N TRP A 389 -4.75 -22.85 6.28
CA TRP A 389 -3.43 -23.26 5.87
C TRP A 389 -2.60 -22.12 5.26
N ILE A 390 -3.24 -21.14 4.60
CA ILE A 390 -2.56 -19.95 4.06
C ILE A 390 -2.02 -19.06 5.19
N TYR A 391 -2.82 -18.83 6.23
CA TYR A 391 -2.39 -18.04 7.37
C TYR A 391 -1.22 -18.67 8.13
N ILE A 392 -1.12 -19.99 8.15
CA ILE A 392 0.00 -20.70 8.78
C ILE A 392 1.22 -20.73 7.87
N SER A 393 1.05 -21.09 6.60
CA SER A 393 2.16 -21.33 5.68
C SER A 393 2.79 -20.05 5.13
N TYR A 394 2.03 -18.97 4.96
CA TYR A 394 2.55 -17.74 4.35
C TYR A 394 3.62 -17.04 5.18
N PRO A 395 3.49 -16.86 6.51
CA PRO A 395 4.56 -16.35 7.36
C PRO A 395 5.80 -17.23 7.34
N ILE A 396 5.63 -18.57 7.30
CA ILE A 396 6.73 -19.52 7.18
C ILE A 396 7.46 -19.29 5.85
N ALA A 397 6.72 -19.13 4.75
CA ALA A 397 7.31 -18.84 3.44
C ALA A 397 8.10 -17.52 3.44
N LEU A 398 7.59 -16.47 4.10
CA LEU A 398 8.28 -15.18 4.25
C LEU A 398 9.57 -15.33 5.06
N ILE A 399 9.54 -16.09 6.18
CA ILE A 399 10.71 -16.35 7.02
C ILE A 399 11.75 -17.17 6.25
N VAL A 400 11.34 -18.23 5.54
CA VAL A 400 12.24 -19.05 4.71
C VAL A 400 12.89 -18.19 3.61
N GLY A 401 12.11 -17.31 2.97
CA GLY A 401 12.63 -16.33 2.02
C GLY A 401 13.66 -15.37 2.65
N ALA A 402 13.44 -15.00 3.92
CA ALA A 402 14.36 -14.13 4.66
C ALA A 402 15.66 -14.84 5.04
N LEU A 403 15.61 -16.10 5.47
CA LEU A 403 16.78 -16.91 5.82
C LEU A 403 17.71 -17.13 4.64
N GLY A 404 17.17 -17.16 3.41
CA GLY A 404 17.94 -17.27 2.16
C GLY A 404 18.65 -15.98 1.72
N THR A 405 18.52 -14.88 2.46
CA THR A 405 19.16 -13.61 2.13
C THR A 405 20.54 -13.48 2.79
N HIS A 406 21.42 -12.67 2.18
CA HIS A 406 22.73 -12.40 2.76
C HIS A 406 22.77 -10.98 3.36
N PRO A 407 23.47 -10.78 4.51
CA PRO A 407 23.67 -9.45 5.09
C PRO A 407 24.35 -8.51 4.09
N THR A 408 24.00 -7.25 4.11
CA THR A 408 24.51 -6.26 3.17
C THR A 408 25.90 -5.72 3.53
N GLY A 409 26.40 -5.95 4.75
CA GLY A 409 27.68 -5.40 5.18
C GLY A 409 28.31 -6.07 6.39
N ASN A 410 29.49 -5.55 6.77
CA ASN A 410 30.24 -6.04 7.93
C ASN A 410 29.69 -5.59 9.30
N ARG A 411 28.66 -4.71 9.31
CA ARG A 411 28.08 -4.14 10.53
C ARG A 411 26.69 -4.70 10.79
N ILE A 412 26.57 -6.02 10.85
CA ILE A 412 25.28 -6.74 10.97
C ILE A 412 24.44 -6.24 12.16
N LEU A 413 25.06 -5.97 13.31
CA LEU A 413 24.34 -5.50 14.50
C LEU A 413 23.71 -4.12 14.29
N VAL A 414 24.47 -3.16 13.71
CA VAL A 414 23.98 -1.81 13.42
C VAL A 414 22.84 -1.85 12.40
N GLU A 415 22.98 -2.69 11.37
CA GLU A 415 21.94 -2.89 10.35
C GLU A 415 20.64 -3.41 11.01
N LYS A 416 20.73 -4.49 11.79
CA LYS A 416 19.56 -5.07 12.47
C LYS A 416 18.91 -4.11 13.47
N THR A 417 19.72 -3.39 14.24
CA THR A 417 19.21 -2.38 15.19
C THR A 417 18.44 -1.28 14.46
N LEU A 418 18.98 -0.76 13.35
CA LEU A 418 18.31 0.29 12.58
C LEU A 418 17.03 -0.22 11.93
N LEU A 419 17.03 -1.43 11.35
CA LEU A 419 15.83 -2.07 10.77
C LEU A 419 14.73 -2.25 11.82
N THR A 420 15.11 -2.74 13.02
CA THR A 420 14.18 -2.90 14.15
C THR A 420 13.61 -1.58 14.59
N LEU A 421 14.47 -0.56 14.75
CA LEU A 421 14.05 0.79 15.17
C LEU A 421 13.05 1.40 14.17
N ILE A 422 13.36 1.34 12.87
CA ILE A 422 12.48 1.86 11.81
C ILE A 422 11.13 1.15 11.83
N TRP A 423 11.14 -0.19 11.92
CA TRP A 423 9.90 -0.95 12.01
C TRP A 423 9.08 -0.59 13.25
N ALA A 424 9.73 -0.47 14.41
CA ALA A 424 9.08 -0.11 15.66
C ALA A 424 8.49 1.31 15.62
N VAL A 425 9.23 2.29 15.08
CA VAL A 425 8.75 3.68 14.94
C VAL A 425 7.56 3.75 13.98
N CYS A 426 7.63 3.10 12.82
CA CYS A 426 6.50 3.09 11.87
C CYS A 426 5.27 2.39 12.47
N SER A 427 5.45 1.24 13.11
CA SER A 427 4.35 0.50 13.75
C SER A 427 3.75 1.28 14.92
N GLY A 428 4.60 1.88 15.76
CA GLY A 428 4.16 2.76 16.84
C GLY A 428 3.39 3.98 16.34
N ALA A 429 3.84 4.59 15.23
CA ALA A 429 3.15 5.71 14.60
C ALA A 429 1.78 5.31 14.03
N ILE A 430 1.64 4.10 13.46
CA ILE A 430 0.34 3.56 13.02
C ILE A 430 -0.59 3.41 14.23
N LEU A 431 -0.15 2.71 15.28
CA LEU A 431 -0.95 2.46 16.49
C LEU A 431 -1.38 3.79 17.16
N MET A 432 -0.43 4.71 17.34
CA MET A 432 -0.69 6.02 17.94
C MET A 432 -1.62 6.88 17.06
N GLY A 433 -1.40 6.89 15.75
CA GLY A 433 -2.24 7.62 14.81
C GLY A 433 -3.71 7.17 14.88
N PHE A 434 -3.97 5.86 14.87
CA PHE A 434 -5.33 5.33 15.01
C PHE A 434 -5.92 5.58 16.38
N TYR A 435 -5.12 5.51 17.45
CA TYR A 435 -5.60 5.83 18.79
C TYR A 435 -6.04 7.29 18.90
N LEU A 436 -5.27 8.22 18.35
CA LEU A 436 -5.58 9.65 18.42
C LEU A 436 -6.72 10.08 17.46
N LEU A 437 -6.81 9.46 16.27
CA LEU A 437 -7.65 9.98 15.18
C LEU A 437 -8.92 9.16 14.94
N ALA A 438 -8.92 7.87 15.30
CA ALA A 438 -9.98 6.93 14.94
C ALA A 438 -10.58 6.17 16.14
N THR A 439 -10.10 6.45 17.36
CA THR A 439 -10.56 5.77 18.58
C THR A 439 -11.27 6.76 19.51
N PRO A 440 -12.44 6.39 20.08
CA PRO A 440 -13.11 7.20 21.09
C PRO A 440 -12.21 7.50 22.29
N VAL A 441 -12.41 8.67 22.91
CA VAL A 441 -11.58 9.14 24.03
C VAL A 441 -11.59 8.15 25.20
N GLY A 442 -10.42 7.72 25.66
CA GLY A 442 -10.25 6.81 26.80
C GLY A 442 -10.60 5.35 26.51
N ASN A 443 -10.89 4.98 25.25
CA ASN A 443 -11.18 3.58 24.94
C ASN A 443 -9.96 2.69 25.20
N ALA A 444 -10.21 1.50 25.74
CA ALA A 444 -9.17 0.53 26.11
C ALA A 444 -8.60 -0.26 24.91
N ILE A 445 -9.21 -0.14 23.72
CA ILE A 445 -8.82 -0.85 22.49
C ILE A 445 -8.69 0.17 21.37
N ILE A 446 -7.65 0.06 20.55
CA ILE A 446 -7.43 0.92 19.39
C ILE A 446 -8.34 0.47 18.27
N GLY A 447 -9.22 1.35 17.80
CA GLY A 447 -10.15 1.07 16.72
C GLY A 447 -9.57 1.31 15.33
N GLY A 448 -10.10 0.61 14.32
CA GLY A 448 -9.89 0.89 12.89
C GLY A 448 -8.57 0.42 12.29
N ILE A 449 -7.65 -0.19 13.05
CA ILE A 449 -6.41 -0.75 12.52
C ILE A 449 -6.69 -2.01 11.72
N GLN A 450 -5.95 -2.16 10.64
CA GLN A 450 -5.97 -3.34 9.77
C GLN A 450 -4.53 -3.80 9.50
N GLY A 451 -4.32 -5.10 9.40
CA GLY A 451 -2.99 -5.68 9.20
C GLY A 451 -2.31 -5.20 7.90
N ARG A 452 -3.07 -4.87 6.87
CA ARG A 452 -2.53 -4.31 5.60
C ARG A 452 -1.67 -3.05 5.80
N TYR A 453 -1.87 -2.30 6.88
CA TYR A 453 -1.06 -1.11 7.17
C TYR A 453 0.37 -1.44 7.59
N PHE A 454 0.66 -2.68 7.97
CA PHE A 454 2.02 -3.12 8.31
C PHE A 454 2.79 -3.69 7.12
N ILE A 455 2.15 -3.92 5.96
CA ILE A 455 2.82 -4.45 4.75
C ILE A 455 3.96 -3.52 4.27
N PRO A 456 3.81 -2.17 4.22
CA PRO A 456 4.87 -1.27 3.81
C PRO A 456 6.16 -1.37 4.64
N THR A 457 6.07 -1.82 5.88
CA THR A 457 7.20 -1.96 6.81
C THR A 457 7.65 -3.41 7.01
N ALA A 458 7.01 -4.36 6.34
CA ALA A 458 7.30 -5.78 6.49
C ALA A 458 8.69 -6.17 5.95
N LEU A 459 9.16 -5.53 4.87
CA LEU A 459 10.48 -5.81 4.31
C LEU A 459 11.61 -5.52 5.31
N PRO A 460 11.70 -4.34 5.97
CA PRO A 460 12.65 -4.11 7.05
C PRO A 460 12.56 -5.15 8.18
N LEU A 461 11.36 -5.49 8.63
CA LEU A 461 11.16 -6.50 9.67
C LEU A 461 11.73 -7.87 9.26
N LEU A 462 11.40 -8.34 8.07
CA LEU A 462 11.83 -9.65 7.57
C LEU A 462 13.34 -9.73 7.35
N LEU A 463 13.98 -8.62 6.98
CA LEU A 463 15.44 -8.57 6.83
C LEU A 463 16.20 -8.71 8.16
N ILE A 464 15.55 -8.49 9.33
CA ILE A 464 16.15 -8.76 10.64
C ILE A 464 16.47 -10.25 10.81
N PHE A 465 15.65 -11.13 10.24
CA PHE A 465 15.83 -12.59 10.29
C PHE A 465 16.96 -13.11 9.40
N ASN A 466 17.67 -12.23 8.71
CA ASN A 466 18.87 -12.58 7.96
C ASN A 466 20.02 -12.91 8.92
N PHE A 467 20.23 -14.20 9.21
CA PHE A 467 21.25 -14.66 10.14
C PHE A 467 22.62 -14.91 9.50
N GLY A 468 22.77 -14.65 8.20
CA GLY A 468 24.05 -14.85 7.51
C GLY A 468 24.55 -16.29 7.55
N PHE A 469 23.65 -17.27 7.51
CA PHE A 469 24.03 -18.68 7.37
C PHE A 469 24.83 -18.85 6.08
N ARG A 470 26.16 -18.74 6.18
CA ARG A 470 27.13 -18.76 5.08
C ARG A 470 27.33 -20.15 4.46
N ARG A 471 26.53 -21.15 4.76
CA ARG A 471 26.64 -22.44 4.09
C ARG A 471 25.57 -22.54 3.02
N PRO A 472 25.91 -22.36 1.72
CA PRO A 472 25.07 -22.94 0.69
C PRO A 472 24.97 -24.44 1.06
N ILE A 473 23.75 -24.94 1.16
CA ILE A 473 23.53 -26.38 1.21
C ILE A 473 24.17 -26.89 -0.08
N LYS A 474 25.34 -27.54 0.04
CA LYS A 474 26.01 -28.20 -1.08
C LYS A 474 25.15 -29.38 -1.48
N THR A 475 24.07 -29.11 -2.19
CA THR A 475 23.32 -30.15 -2.88
C THR A 475 23.95 -30.30 -4.24
N ASN A 476 24.71 -31.37 -4.42
CA ASN A 476 25.40 -31.73 -5.67
C ASN A 476 24.42 -32.15 -6.79
N HIS A 477 23.12 -32.09 -6.56
CA HIS A 477 22.09 -32.47 -7.54
C HIS A 477 21.49 -31.25 -8.22
N PRO A 478 21.61 -31.08 -9.54
CA PRO A 478 21.07 -29.93 -10.27
C PRO A 478 19.56 -29.78 -10.10
N LEU A 479 18.80 -30.88 -10.00
CA LEU A 479 17.34 -30.84 -9.78
C LEU A 479 16.96 -30.25 -8.42
N THR A 480 17.72 -30.52 -7.33
CA THR A 480 17.43 -29.96 -6.00
C THR A 480 17.71 -28.47 -5.95
N VAL A 481 18.76 -28.00 -6.65
CA VAL A 481 19.07 -26.56 -6.76
C VAL A 481 17.95 -25.84 -7.53
N HIS A 482 17.44 -26.39 -8.62
CA HIS A 482 16.35 -25.80 -9.37
C HIS A 482 15.04 -25.79 -8.58
N LEU A 483 14.68 -26.87 -7.91
CA LEU A 483 13.45 -26.94 -7.09
C LEU A 483 13.50 -25.96 -5.91
N THR A 484 14.63 -25.83 -5.22
CA THR A 484 14.80 -24.88 -4.11
C THR A 484 14.78 -23.42 -4.56
N SER A 485 14.99 -23.14 -5.84
CA SER A 485 14.98 -21.78 -6.38
C SER A 485 13.61 -21.32 -6.91
N ILE A 486 12.74 -22.27 -7.30
CA ILE A 486 11.45 -21.96 -7.91
C ILE A 486 10.28 -22.13 -6.93
N TRP A 487 10.49 -22.77 -5.77
CA TRP A 487 9.44 -23.06 -4.80
C TRP A 487 8.60 -21.82 -4.39
N PRO A 488 9.18 -20.59 -4.22
CA PRO A 488 8.34 -19.47 -3.81
C PRO A 488 7.33 -19.07 -4.90
N ALA A 489 7.72 -19.19 -6.17
CA ALA A 489 6.83 -18.92 -7.28
C ALA A 489 5.70 -19.96 -7.37
N PHE A 490 6.06 -21.25 -7.27
CA PHE A 490 5.08 -22.34 -7.28
C PHE A 490 4.12 -22.25 -6.08
N TYR A 491 4.65 -22.03 -4.88
CA TYR A 491 3.87 -21.82 -3.67
C TYR A 491 2.89 -20.65 -3.84
N THR A 492 3.38 -19.51 -4.34
CA THR A 492 2.56 -18.32 -4.56
C THR A 492 1.44 -18.58 -5.57
N CYS A 493 1.68 -19.33 -6.64
CA CYS A 493 0.63 -19.70 -7.60
C CYS A 493 -0.47 -20.51 -6.93
N ILE A 494 -0.13 -21.49 -6.07
CA ILE A 494 -1.13 -22.28 -5.32
C ILE A 494 -1.95 -21.37 -4.40
N VAL A 495 -1.30 -20.49 -3.65
CA VAL A 495 -1.97 -19.55 -2.74
C VAL A 495 -2.91 -18.62 -3.53
N LEU A 496 -2.45 -18.06 -4.65
CA LEU A 496 -3.25 -17.15 -5.47
C LEU A 496 -4.41 -17.86 -6.17
N LEU A 497 -4.24 -19.10 -6.64
CA LEU A 497 -5.34 -19.92 -7.15
C LEU A 497 -6.40 -20.15 -6.05
N THR A 498 -5.97 -20.55 -4.86
CA THR A 498 -6.89 -20.72 -3.72
C THR A 498 -7.61 -19.41 -3.38
N THR A 499 -6.89 -18.28 -3.44
CA THR A 499 -7.47 -16.95 -3.20
C THR A 499 -8.55 -16.62 -4.22
N ILE A 500 -8.30 -16.90 -5.51
CA ILE A 500 -9.29 -16.71 -6.59
C ILE A 500 -10.53 -17.58 -6.35
N PHE A 501 -10.36 -18.86 -6.00
CA PHE A 501 -11.48 -19.73 -5.66
C PHE A 501 -12.27 -19.20 -4.47
N THR A 502 -11.60 -18.69 -3.44
CA THR A 502 -12.26 -18.07 -2.27
C THR A 502 -13.09 -16.84 -2.67
N ILE A 503 -12.55 -15.96 -3.54
CA ILE A 503 -13.28 -14.80 -4.06
C ILE A 503 -14.47 -15.25 -4.90
N TRP A 504 -14.26 -16.25 -5.78
CA TRP A 504 -15.36 -16.82 -6.57
C TRP A 504 -16.47 -17.38 -5.69
N ASP A 505 -16.14 -18.27 -4.76
CA ASP A 505 -17.11 -18.86 -3.83
C ASP A 505 -17.84 -17.82 -2.98
N ARG A 506 -17.16 -16.74 -2.58
CA ARG A 506 -17.74 -15.66 -1.81
C ARG A 506 -18.77 -14.87 -2.60
N TYR A 507 -18.54 -14.59 -3.87
CA TYR A 507 -19.31 -13.59 -4.60
C TYR A 507 -20.17 -14.14 -5.75
N TYR A 508 -19.91 -15.34 -6.22
CA TYR A 508 -20.59 -15.96 -7.35
C TYR A 508 -21.09 -17.36 -7.00
#